data_423476c071593b84149e32f8f714c1f6
#
_entry.id   423476c071593b84149e32f8f714c1f6
#
_cell.length_a   1.000
_cell.length_b   1.000
_cell.length_c   1.000
_cell.angle_alpha   90.00
_cell.angle_beta   90.00
_cell.angle_gamma   90.00
#
_symmetry.space_group_name_H-M   'P 1'
#
loop_
_entity.id
_entity.type
_entity.pdbx_description
1 polymer ?
#
loop_
_entity_poly.entity_id
_entity_poly.type
_entity_poly.pdbx_seq_one_letter_code
_entity_poly.pdbx_strand_id
1 'polypeptide(L)'
;MINKAHVLLLAVAACSPLAMAAAPETAFQPGQLWLDSASRPINAHGGCVLEHQGIYYWYGTHKIEGLSEAKDADGGVHAYASRDLVNWHDHGMVLPLDGGKHDDLRHGCIFDRPKVVFNEKTGEFVLFFKFYPQGQGTRVGFVGVATSTSPSGPFTYRHKFLGADSPEGSGDFAMFKDGDGGLYHLTVRKPDRAFVIGKMRDDYLLPAGRYKVAEGITRATEAPAVFKHDGRYWMLGSGSTGWDPNAARSFSADSIFGPWKEQGNPCEGVNPHNGLGPELTFGGQSAFILSVEGSGTIAIFDVNKPDHPYESLHIWLPLSFQNGQMRIPWRDEWSPESL
;
A
#
# COMPACT_ATOMS: atom_id res chain seq x y z
N MET A 1 47.98 -28.82 -60.66
CA MET A 1 46.49 -28.93 -60.61
C MET A 1 46.09 -28.83 -59.16
N ILE A 2 45.58 -27.66 -58.77
CA ILE A 2 45.21 -27.37 -57.36
C ILE A 2 43.67 -27.32 -57.31
N ASN A 3 43.10 -28.24 -56.55
CA ASN A 3 41.65 -28.40 -56.41
C ASN A 3 41.17 -27.41 -55.33
N LYS A 4 40.33 -26.42 -55.71
CA LYS A 4 39.66 -25.51 -54.77
C LYS A 4 38.35 -26.14 -54.31
N ALA A 5 38.32 -26.54 -53.00
CA ALA A 5 37.08 -26.93 -52.36
C ALA A 5 36.32 -25.67 -51.94
N HIS A 6 35.08 -25.50 -52.42
CA HIS A 6 34.15 -24.45 -51.96
C HIS A 6 33.44 -24.94 -50.70
N VAL A 7 33.65 -24.25 -49.59
CA VAL A 7 32.90 -24.46 -48.35
C VAL A 7 31.65 -23.56 -48.41
N LEU A 8 30.48 -24.20 -48.49
CA LEU A 8 29.19 -23.52 -48.44
C LEU A 8 28.80 -23.33 -46.97
N LEU A 9 28.87 -22.07 -46.46
CA LEU A 9 28.34 -21.75 -45.14
C LEU A 9 26.81 -21.61 -45.24
N LEU A 10 26.05 -22.53 -44.64
CA LEU A 10 24.64 -22.36 -44.39
C LEU A 10 24.43 -21.49 -43.13
N ALA A 11 23.94 -20.28 -43.35
CA ALA A 11 23.50 -19.44 -42.25
C ALA A 11 22.09 -19.92 -41.79
N VAL A 12 22.01 -20.55 -40.63
CA VAL A 12 20.77 -20.87 -39.95
C VAL A 12 20.28 -19.59 -39.28
N ALA A 13 19.24 -18.97 -39.84
CA ALA A 13 18.55 -17.87 -39.18
C ALA A 13 17.75 -18.44 -38.01
N ALA A 14 18.19 -18.17 -36.79
CA ALA A 14 17.43 -18.45 -35.58
C ALA A 14 16.23 -17.49 -35.53
N CYS A 15 15.06 -17.99 -35.83
CA CYS A 15 13.80 -17.28 -35.63
C CYS A 15 13.50 -17.32 -34.14
N SER A 16 13.79 -16.24 -33.41
CA SER A 16 13.34 -16.07 -32.01
C SER A 16 11.80 -15.98 -32.03
N PRO A 17 11.08 -16.77 -31.22
CA PRO A 17 9.64 -16.60 -31.12
C PRO A 17 9.36 -15.22 -30.57
N LEU A 18 8.57 -14.41 -31.31
CA LEU A 18 7.93 -13.22 -30.73
C LEU A 18 7.09 -13.67 -29.56
N ALA A 19 7.45 -13.26 -28.35
CA ALA A 19 6.56 -13.38 -27.19
C ALA A 19 5.27 -12.62 -27.54
N MET A 20 4.17 -13.33 -27.72
CA MET A 20 2.85 -12.71 -27.83
C MET A 20 2.59 -12.02 -26.49
N ALA A 21 2.35 -10.71 -26.53
CA ALA A 21 1.86 -10.00 -25.36
C ALA A 21 0.57 -10.69 -24.89
N ALA A 22 0.46 -10.96 -23.59
CA ALA A 22 -0.77 -11.47 -23.01
C ALA A 22 -1.92 -10.51 -23.35
N ALA A 23 -3.12 -11.04 -23.56
CA ALA A 23 -4.30 -10.20 -23.71
C ALA A 23 -4.45 -9.35 -22.44
N PRO A 24 -4.88 -8.07 -22.56
CA PRO A 24 -5.07 -7.24 -21.37
C PRO A 24 -6.13 -7.85 -20.45
N GLU A 25 -5.86 -7.84 -19.14
CA GLU A 25 -6.82 -8.25 -18.13
C GLU A 25 -8.01 -7.26 -18.12
N THR A 26 -9.20 -7.76 -17.84
CA THR A 26 -10.43 -6.95 -17.79
C THR A 26 -11.07 -6.94 -16.40
N ALA A 27 -10.57 -7.77 -15.49
CA ALA A 27 -11.15 -7.98 -14.17
C ALA A 27 -10.06 -8.24 -13.11
N PHE A 28 -10.37 -7.90 -11.86
CA PHE A 28 -9.60 -8.32 -10.71
C PHE A 28 -9.88 -9.78 -10.37
N GLN A 29 -8.85 -10.49 -9.94
CA GLN A 29 -8.94 -11.84 -9.37
C GLN A 29 -8.37 -11.80 -7.94
N PRO A 30 -9.16 -11.40 -6.93
CA PRO A 30 -8.68 -11.20 -5.57
C PRO A 30 -8.07 -12.45 -4.95
N GLY A 31 -6.93 -12.29 -4.26
CA GLY A 31 -6.24 -13.40 -3.61
C GLY A 31 -5.44 -14.32 -4.53
N GLN A 32 -5.31 -13.97 -5.81
CA GLN A 32 -4.45 -14.64 -6.78
C GLN A 32 -3.19 -13.81 -7.06
N LEU A 33 -2.20 -14.41 -7.71
CA LEU A 33 -1.00 -13.71 -8.15
C LEU A 33 -1.34 -12.78 -9.31
N TRP A 34 -1.05 -11.49 -9.14
CA TRP A 34 -1.22 -10.50 -10.20
C TRP A 34 0.10 -10.22 -10.89
N LEU A 35 0.04 -10.06 -12.20
CA LEU A 35 1.18 -9.79 -13.03
C LEU A 35 1.12 -8.37 -13.61
N ASP A 36 2.27 -7.76 -13.82
CA ASP A 36 2.39 -6.52 -14.57
C ASP A 36 2.28 -6.77 -16.09
N SER A 37 2.26 -5.71 -16.88
CA SER A 37 2.19 -5.78 -18.35
C SER A 37 3.39 -6.48 -19.00
N ALA A 38 4.46 -6.73 -18.25
CA ALA A 38 5.61 -7.52 -18.67
C ALA A 38 5.59 -8.96 -18.12
N SER A 39 4.44 -9.42 -17.60
CA SER A 39 4.23 -10.74 -17.00
C SER A 39 5.13 -11.06 -15.80
N ARG A 40 5.45 -10.06 -14.99
CA ARG A 40 6.18 -10.21 -13.73
C ARG A 40 5.23 -10.02 -12.56
N PRO A 41 5.43 -10.70 -11.42
CA PRO A 41 4.65 -10.48 -10.22
C PRO A 41 4.64 -9.01 -9.79
N ILE A 42 3.47 -8.46 -9.47
CA ILE A 42 3.35 -7.13 -8.89
C ILE A 42 3.90 -7.16 -7.48
N ASN A 43 4.86 -6.29 -7.19
CA ASN A 43 5.61 -6.21 -5.95
C ASN A 43 5.38 -4.84 -5.28
N ALA A 44 4.16 -4.63 -4.76
CA ALA A 44 3.71 -3.36 -4.17
C ALA A 44 2.92 -3.61 -2.88
N HIS A 45 3.63 -3.99 -1.79
CA HIS A 45 3.00 -4.46 -0.55
C HIS A 45 2.71 -3.35 0.45
N GLY A 46 1.59 -3.45 1.19
CA GLY A 46 1.19 -2.52 2.25
C GLY A 46 0.91 -1.08 1.78
N GLY A 47 0.75 -0.90 0.49
CA GLY A 47 0.85 0.37 -0.18
C GLY A 47 -0.41 1.24 -0.22
N CYS A 48 -0.43 2.09 -1.25
CA CYS A 48 -1.57 2.95 -1.57
C CYS A 48 -1.66 3.15 -3.09
N VAL A 49 -2.82 3.61 -3.53
CA VAL A 49 -3.04 4.07 -4.91
C VAL A 49 -3.36 5.56 -4.89
N LEU A 50 -2.66 6.33 -5.72
CA LEU A 50 -2.91 7.74 -5.96
C LEU A 50 -3.41 7.92 -7.39
N GLU A 51 -4.58 8.53 -7.57
CA GLU A 51 -4.98 9.04 -8.88
C GLU A 51 -4.37 10.43 -9.09
N HIS A 52 -3.76 10.63 -10.25
CA HIS A 52 -3.26 11.95 -10.66
C HIS A 52 -3.37 12.11 -12.17
N GLN A 53 -4.15 13.10 -12.60
CA GLN A 53 -4.37 13.43 -14.02
C GLN A 53 -4.85 12.25 -14.89
N GLY A 54 -5.79 11.45 -14.35
CA GLY A 54 -6.38 10.29 -15.04
C GLY A 54 -5.48 9.07 -15.12
N ILE A 55 -4.42 9.03 -14.30
CA ILE A 55 -3.53 7.88 -14.16
C ILE A 55 -3.50 7.47 -12.68
N TYR A 56 -3.66 6.17 -12.43
CA TYR A 56 -3.51 5.58 -11.11
C TYR A 56 -2.06 5.15 -10.92
N TYR A 57 -1.47 5.53 -9.78
CA TYR A 57 -0.12 5.14 -9.37
C TYR A 57 -0.22 4.28 -8.11
N TRP A 58 0.17 3.02 -8.22
CA TRP A 58 0.22 2.10 -7.09
C TRP A 58 1.62 2.04 -6.52
N TYR A 59 1.79 2.45 -5.27
CA TYR A 59 3.05 2.40 -4.55
C TYR A 59 2.98 1.33 -3.48
N GLY A 60 4.06 0.57 -3.31
CA GLY A 60 4.17 -0.43 -2.25
C GLY A 60 5.61 -0.72 -1.86
N THR A 61 5.80 -1.41 -0.75
CA THR A 61 7.11 -1.91 -0.34
C THR A 61 7.56 -2.96 -1.34
N HIS A 62 8.75 -2.76 -1.90
CA HIS A 62 9.42 -3.75 -2.73
C HIS A 62 9.99 -4.87 -1.86
N LYS A 63 9.67 -6.11 -2.15
CA LYS A 63 10.25 -7.29 -1.51
C LYS A 63 11.30 -7.91 -2.43
N ILE A 64 12.51 -8.12 -1.91
CA ILE A 64 13.61 -8.72 -2.66
C ILE A 64 13.37 -10.22 -2.81
N GLU A 65 13.38 -10.71 -4.04
CA GLU A 65 13.16 -12.11 -4.36
C GLU A 65 14.17 -13.03 -3.65
N GLY A 66 13.67 -14.15 -3.09
CA GLY A 66 14.49 -15.14 -2.40
C GLY A 66 14.88 -14.79 -0.96
N LEU A 67 14.46 -13.63 -0.44
CA LEU A 67 14.65 -13.24 0.96
C LEU A 67 13.34 -13.29 1.74
N SER A 68 13.37 -13.73 2.99
CA SER A 68 12.18 -13.96 3.80
C SER A 68 12.07 -13.02 5.01
N GLU A 69 13.16 -12.69 5.69
CA GLU A 69 13.09 -11.80 6.84
C GLU A 69 12.88 -10.34 6.40
N ALA A 70 11.91 -9.64 7.01
CA ALA A 70 11.56 -8.26 6.65
C ALA A 70 12.75 -7.32 6.58
N LYS A 71 13.67 -7.39 7.56
CA LYS A 71 14.90 -6.59 7.59
C LYS A 71 15.86 -6.82 6.39
N ASP A 72 15.76 -8.00 5.75
CA ASP A 72 16.62 -8.36 4.62
C ASP A 72 15.86 -8.26 3.29
N ALA A 73 14.53 -8.52 3.32
CA ALA A 73 13.69 -8.55 2.13
C ALA A 73 13.22 -7.17 1.67
N ASP A 74 13.21 -6.15 2.54
CA ASP A 74 12.75 -4.81 2.16
C ASP A 74 13.77 -4.09 1.30
N GLY A 75 13.39 -3.72 0.08
CA GLY A 75 14.25 -3.07 -0.92
C GLY A 75 13.94 -1.57 -1.12
N GLY A 76 12.88 -1.05 -0.50
CA GLY A 76 12.42 0.33 -0.67
C GLY A 76 11.00 0.41 -1.22
N VAL A 77 10.68 1.42 -2.02
CA VAL A 77 9.35 1.63 -2.62
C VAL A 77 9.38 1.41 -4.12
N HIS A 78 8.49 0.54 -4.58
CA HIS A 78 8.20 0.27 -5.98
C HIS A 78 6.93 1.02 -6.41
N ALA A 79 6.84 1.41 -7.67
CA ALA A 79 5.65 2.03 -8.25
C ALA A 79 5.23 1.36 -9.55
N TYR A 80 3.93 1.32 -9.75
CA TYR A 80 3.26 0.89 -10.98
C TYR A 80 2.27 1.97 -11.40
N ALA A 81 1.96 2.07 -12.70
CA ALA A 81 0.94 2.97 -13.22
C ALA A 81 -0.09 2.22 -14.07
N SER A 82 -1.34 2.65 -13.99
CA SER A 82 -2.47 2.10 -14.73
C SER A 82 -3.47 3.19 -15.13
N ARG A 83 -4.23 2.96 -16.21
CA ARG A 83 -5.38 3.79 -16.59
C ARG A 83 -6.72 3.13 -16.27
N ASP A 84 -6.71 1.85 -15.97
CA ASP A 84 -7.92 1.01 -15.80
C ASP A 84 -7.94 0.23 -14.46
N LEU A 85 -6.91 0.41 -13.61
CA LEU A 85 -6.72 -0.27 -12.33
C LEU A 85 -6.39 -1.77 -12.43
N VAL A 86 -6.47 -2.35 -13.60
CA VAL A 86 -6.28 -3.80 -13.82
C VAL A 86 -4.94 -4.08 -14.50
N ASN A 87 -4.60 -3.28 -15.53
CA ASN A 87 -3.36 -3.44 -16.27
C ASN A 87 -2.29 -2.46 -15.78
N TRP A 88 -1.27 -2.98 -15.12
CA TRP A 88 -0.24 -2.19 -14.44
C TRP A 88 1.08 -2.21 -15.17
N HIS A 89 1.64 -1.04 -15.42
CA HIS A 89 2.98 -0.84 -15.99
C HIS A 89 3.98 -0.55 -14.89
N ASP A 90 5.06 -1.32 -14.87
CA ASP A 90 6.15 -1.17 -13.89
C ASP A 90 6.95 0.12 -14.14
N HIS A 91 7.04 0.98 -13.15
CA HIS A 91 7.90 2.16 -13.11
C HIS A 91 9.19 1.95 -12.32
N GLY A 92 9.38 0.75 -11.76
CA GLY A 92 10.57 0.38 -10.98
C GLY A 92 10.60 0.98 -9.59
N MET A 93 11.81 0.99 -9.03
CA MET A 93 12.07 1.52 -7.68
C MET A 93 12.05 3.03 -7.69
N VAL A 94 11.06 3.62 -7.02
CA VAL A 94 10.92 5.08 -6.91
C VAL A 94 11.63 5.67 -5.69
N LEU A 95 11.90 4.84 -4.67
CA LEU A 95 12.76 5.14 -3.53
C LEU A 95 13.52 3.87 -3.13
N PRO A 96 14.72 3.61 -3.68
CA PRO A 96 15.52 2.45 -3.32
C PRO A 96 16.20 2.63 -1.97
N LEU A 97 16.54 1.51 -1.30
CA LEU A 97 17.53 1.50 -0.25
C LEU A 97 18.92 1.62 -0.90
N ASP A 98 19.56 2.76 -0.77
CA ASP A 98 20.70 3.17 -1.61
C ASP A 98 22.08 2.68 -1.13
N GLY A 99 22.08 1.68 -0.22
CA GLY A 99 23.31 1.05 0.24
C GLY A 99 24.20 1.94 1.11
N GLY A 100 23.66 3.03 1.66
CA GLY A 100 24.39 3.91 2.59
C GLY A 100 24.67 5.32 2.10
N LYS A 101 24.06 5.74 1.00
CA LYS A 101 24.08 7.14 0.55
C LYS A 101 23.38 8.06 1.56
N HIS A 102 22.34 7.55 2.23
CA HIS A 102 21.73 8.16 3.39
C HIS A 102 21.89 7.24 4.59
N ASP A 103 22.33 7.79 5.74
CA ASP A 103 22.55 7.00 6.96
C ASP A 103 21.33 6.26 7.46
N ASP A 104 20.14 6.73 7.13
CA ASP A 104 18.87 6.13 7.50
C ASP A 104 18.43 4.99 6.56
N LEU A 105 18.55 5.18 5.24
CA LEU A 105 18.07 4.25 4.22
C LEU A 105 19.17 3.24 3.84
N ARG A 106 19.24 2.13 4.57
CA ARG A 106 20.23 1.07 4.35
C ARG A 106 19.55 -0.29 4.28
N HIS A 107 20.16 -1.22 3.57
CA HIS A 107 19.79 -2.63 3.69
C HIS A 107 19.83 -3.07 5.15
N GLY A 108 18.81 -3.82 5.57
CA GLY A 108 18.62 -4.23 6.96
C GLY A 108 17.76 -3.28 7.80
N CYS A 109 17.25 -2.18 7.25
CA CYS A 109 16.13 -1.46 7.83
C CYS A 109 14.80 -2.14 7.45
N ILE A 110 13.76 -1.98 8.28
CA ILE A 110 12.40 -2.42 7.96
C ILE A 110 11.64 -1.22 7.40
N PHE A 111 11.07 -1.42 6.24
CA PHE A 111 10.37 -0.42 5.46
C PHE A 111 8.96 -0.92 5.15
N ASP A 112 7.92 -0.18 5.55
CA ASP A 112 6.57 -0.71 5.44
C ASP A 112 5.54 0.41 5.21
N ARG A 113 4.39 0.05 4.65
CA ARG A 113 3.20 0.88 4.48
C ARG A 113 3.43 2.23 3.81
N PRO A 114 4.08 2.29 2.63
CA PRO A 114 4.27 3.55 1.93
C PRO A 114 2.92 4.18 1.55
N LYS A 115 2.83 5.52 1.71
CA LYS A 115 1.67 6.32 1.34
C LYS A 115 2.16 7.56 0.59
N VAL A 116 1.60 7.81 -0.58
CA VAL A 116 1.93 9.00 -1.39
C VAL A 116 0.72 9.91 -1.47
N VAL A 117 0.93 11.20 -1.27
CA VAL A 117 -0.08 12.24 -1.46
C VAL A 117 0.49 13.38 -2.30
N PHE A 118 -0.33 13.96 -3.15
CA PHE A 118 0.04 15.16 -3.88
C PHE A 118 -0.32 16.40 -3.06
N ASN A 119 0.61 17.33 -2.95
CA ASN A 119 0.41 18.63 -2.30
C ASN A 119 0.27 19.72 -3.36
N GLU A 120 -0.94 20.20 -3.57
CA GLU A 120 -1.24 21.23 -4.56
C GLU A 120 -0.58 22.58 -4.26
N LYS A 121 -0.30 22.88 -2.98
CA LYS A 121 0.34 24.13 -2.56
C LYS A 121 1.81 24.19 -2.97
N THR A 122 2.52 23.04 -2.88
CA THR A 122 3.95 22.97 -3.18
C THR A 122 4.24 22.39 -4.58
N GLY A 123 3.26 21.71 -5.20
CA GLY A 123 3.43 20.96 -6.45
C GLY A 123 4.27 19.69 -6.28
N GLU A 124 4.45 19.22 -5.05
CA GLU A 124 5.25 18.01 -4.76
C GLU A 124 4.38 16.80 -4.39
N PHE A 125 4.83 15.63 -4.79
CA PHE A 125 4.37 14.35 -4.26
C PHE A 125 5.17 14.05 -2.99
N VAL A 126 4.46 13.78 -1.89
CA VAL A 126 5.08 13.48 -0.59
C VAL A 126 4.81 12.02 -0.28
N LEU A 127 5.89 11.26 -0.14
CA LEU A 127 5.89 9.85 0.21
C LEU A 127 6.20 9.72 1.70
N PHE A 128 5.35 9.02 2.41
CA PHE A 128 5.52 8.62 3.80
C PHE A 128 5.68 7.11 3.89
N PHE A 129 6.47 6.63 4.84
CA PHE A 129 6.65 5.21 5.08
C PHE A 129 6.96 4.93 6.55
N LYS A 130 6.47 3.81 7.05
CA LYS A 130 6.83 3.29 8.36
C LYS A 130 8.25 2.77 8.29
N PHE A 131 9.06 3.13 9.28
CA PHE A 131 10.49 2.95 9.19
C PHE A 131 11.12 2.53 10.51
N TYR A 132 11.93 1.48 10.46
CA TYR A 132 12.76 1.04 11.57
C TYR A 132 14.21 0.98 11.12
N PRO A 133 15.11 1.83 11.66
CA PRO A 133 16.52 1.85 11.27
C PRO A 133 17.21 0.51 11.52
N GLN A 134 18.20 0.20 10.72
CA GLN A 134 19.00 -1.02 10.84
C GLN A 134 19.54 -1.20 12.27
N GLY A 135 19.40 -2.43 12.82
CA GLY A 135 19.96 -2.81 14.11
C GLY A 135 19.25 -2.23 15.34
N GLN A 136 18.18 -1.41 15.18
CA GLN A 136 17.43 -0.80 16.30
C GLN A 136 16.19 -1.60 16.72
N GLY A 137 15.88 -2.69 16.00
CA GLY A 137 14.65 -3.46 16.21
C GLY A 137 13.39 -2.64 15.94
N THR A 138 12.24 -3.14 16.41
CA THR A 138 10.92 -2.55 16.12
C THR A 138 10.30 -1.76 17.28
N ARG A 139 11.05 -1.50 18.36
CA ARG A 139 10.54 -0.77 19.52
C ARG A 139 10.19 0.67 19.17
N VAL A 140 11.11 1.38 18.52
CA VAL A 140 10.92 2.78 18.10
C VAL A 140 10.55 2.83 16.64
N GLY A 141 9.32 3.28 16.34
CA GLY A 141 8.82 3.41 14.96
C GLY A 141 8.85 4.85 14.49
N PHE A 142 9.52 5.08 13.36
CA PHE A 142 9.59 6.38 12.69
C PHE A 142 8.60 6.44 11.51
N VAL A 143 8.30 7.65 11.11
CA VAL A 143 7.72 7.98 9.80
C VAL A 143 8.82 8.60 8.96
N GLY A 144 9.21 7.92 7.88
CA GLY A 144 10.12 8.47 6.87
C GLY A 144 9.37 9.37 5.90
N VAL A 145 10.02 10.39 5.38
CA VAL A 145 9.47 11.36 4.42
C VAL A 145 10.41 11.52 3.24
N ALA A 146 9.87 11.40 2.03
CA ALA A 146 10.55 11.68 0.78
C ALA A 146 9.66 12.50 -0.14
N THR A 147 10.23 13.26 -1.07
CA THR A 147 9.47 14.08 -2.01
C THR A 147 9.94 13.91 -3.45
N SER A 148 9.02 14.15 -4.39
CA SER A 148 9.29 14.18 -5.83
C SER A 148 8.40 15.21 -6.51
N THR A 149 8.84 15.74 -7.64
CA THR A 149 8.01 16.56 -8.54
C THR A 149 7.27 15.71 -9.58
N SER A 150 7.51 14.40 -9.61
CA SER A 150 6.86 13.43 -10.48
C SER A 150 6.18 12.33 -9.68
N PRO A 151 4.96 11.86 -10.05
CA PRO A 151 4.32 10.74 -9.38
C PRO A 151 5.10 9.42 -9.54
N SER A 152 5.83 9.24 -10.64
CA SER A 152 6.69 8.07 -10.86
C SER A 152 8.11 8.23 -10.31
N GLY A 153 8.34 9.23 -9.45
CA GLY A 153 9.65 9.45 -8.83
C GLY A 153 10.71 10.01 -9.79
N PRO A 154 12.02 9.88 -9.49
CA PRO A 154 12.52 9.33 -8.23
C PRO A 154 12.15 10.23 -7.03
N PHE A 155 11.89 9.60 -5.90
CA PHE A 155 11.70 10.33 -4.64
C PHE A 155 13.05 10.58 -3.97
N THR A 156 13.19 11.78 -3.40
CA THR A 156 14.37 12.17 -2.60
C THR A 156 14.01 12.08 -1.12
N TYR A 157 14.70 11.25 -0.35
CA TYR A 157 14.55 11.18 1.10
C TYR A 157 14.87 12.53 1.73
N ARG A 158 14.02 13.00 2.63
CA ARG A 158 14.16 14.28 3.33
C ARG A 158 14.58 14.10 4.78
N HIS A 159 13.81 13.35 5.53
CA HIS A 159 14.02 13.11 6.97
C HIS A 159 13.11 12.01 7.49
N LYS A 160 13.23 11.73 8.76
CA LYS A 160 12.25 10.95 9.55
C LYS A 160 11.80 11.73 10.77
N PHE A 161 10.63 11.40 11.30
CA PHE A 161 10.16 11.95 12.57
C PHE A 161 9.51 10.88 13.44
N LEU A 162 9.47 11.13 14.76
CA LEU A 162 8.65 10.35 15.68
C LEU A 162 7.24 10.91 15.65
N GLY A 163 6.29 10.10 15.22
CA GLY A 163 4.88 10.47 15.26
C GLY A 163 4.24 10.27 16.64
N ALA A 164 2.95 10.60 16.75
CA ALA A 164 2.08 10.25 17.88
C ALA A 164 2.42 10.90 19.23
N ASP A 165 3.25 11.96 19.27
CA ASP A 165 3.74 12.59 20.52
C ASP A 165 4.36 11.57 21.48
N SER A 166 5.08 10.59 20.97
CA SER A 166 5.69 9.53 21.75
C SER A 166 7.18 9.38 21.47
N PRO A 167 8.01 9.13 22.51
CA PRO A 167 9.43 8.82 22.33
C PRO A 167 9.68 7.47 21.63
N GLU A 168 8.69 6.58 21.61
CA GLU A 168 8.73 5.33 20.86
C GLU A 168 8.01 5.45 19.50
N GLY A 169 7.47 6.63 19.18
CA GLY A 169 6.87 6.95 17.89
C GLY A 169 5.56 6.22 17.63
N SER A 170 5.38 5.81 16.39
CA SER A 170 4.14 5.25 15.86
C SER A 170 4.31 3.85 15.30
N GLY A 171 3.19 3.10 15.29
CA GLY A 171 3.03 1.84 14.55
C GLY A 171 2.55 2.08 13.12
N ASP A 172 1.63 1.22 12.68
CA ASP A 172 0.96 1.35 11.39
C ASP A 172 0.20 2.66 11.30
N PHE A 173 0.14 3.21 10.09
CA PHE A 173 -0.50 4.50 9.89
C PHE A 173 -1.24 4.60 8.55
N ALA A 174 -2.15 5.54 8.48
CA ALA A 174 -2.71 6.10 7.26
C ALA A 174 -2.34 7.58 7.13
N MET A 175 -2.21 8.04 5.90
CA MET A 175 -2.22 9.46 5.55
C MET A 175 -3.54 9.75 4.84
N PHE A 176 -4.35 10.61 5.42
CA PHE A 176 -5.64 10.99 4.87
C PHE A 176 -5.65 12.48 4.52
N LYS A 177 -5.86 12.78 3.23
CA LYS A 177 -6.03 14.14 2.72
C LYS A 177 -7.51 14.44 2.61
N ASP A 178 -7.99 15.46 3.31
CA ASP A 178 -9.40 15.90 3.24
C ASP A 178 -9.62 16.86 2.07
N GLY A 179 -10.87 17.10 1.71
CA GLY A 179 -11.28 17.97 0.62
C GLY A 179 -10.87 19.44 0.75
N ASP A 180 -10.51 19.89 1.95
CA ASP A 180 -9.95 21.23 2.19
C ASP A 180 -8.42 21.30 1.97
N GLY A 181 -7.79 20.20 1.59
CA GLY A 181 -6.35 20.06 1.43
C GLY A 181 -5.61 19.82 2.74
N GLY A 182 -6.31 19.67 3.87
CA GLY A 182 -5.70 19.28 5.15
C GLY A 182 -5.25 17.83 5.11
N LEU A 183 -3.98 17.55 5.49
CA LEU A 183 -3.45 16.20 5.59
C LEU A 183 -3.41 15.76 7.05
N TYR A 184 -3.83 14.54 7.31
CA TYR A 184 -3.88 13.95 8.64
C TYR A 184 -3.09 12.64 8.69
N HIS A 185 -2.28 12.48 9.75
CA HIS A 185 -1.58 11.25 10.09
C HIS A 185 -2.37 10.53 11.19
N LEU A 186 -2.91 9.36 10.86
CA LEU A 186 -3.70 8.52 11.76
C LEU A 186 -2.88 7.27 12.09
N THR A 187 -2.61 7.01 13.36
CA THR A 187 -1.65 5.98 13.74
C THR A 187 -1.88 5.39 15.12
N VAL A 188 -1.31 4.22 15.34
CA VAL A 188 -1.19 3.59 16.66
C VAL A 188 0.02 4.17 17.37
N ARG A 189 -0.19 4.81 18.51
CA ARG A 189 0.89 5.32 19.37
C ARG A 189 1.58 4.18 20.11
N LYS A 190 2.89 4.22 20.17
CA LYS A 190 3.70 3.31 21.00
C LYS A 190 4.07 4.00 22.33
N PRO A 191 4.20 3.28 23.45
CA PRO A 191 3.93 1.83 23.61
C PRO A 191 2.48 1.52 24.01
N ASP A 192 1.67 2.54 24.35
CA ASP A 192 0.36 2.37 25.00
C ASP A 192 -0.75 1.90 24.05
N ARG A 193 -0.45 1.83 22.75
CA ARG A 193 -1.32 1.35 21.67
C ARG A 193 -2.64 2.13 21.52
N ALA A 194 -2.70 3.37 22.02
CA ALA A 194 -3.80 4.26 21.74
C ALA A 194 -3.79 4.68 20.26
N PHE A 195 -4.94 4.79 19.66
CA PHE A 195 -5.07 5.34 18.31
C PHE A 195 -5.09 6.86 18.39
N VAL A 196 -4.23 7.53 17.62
CA VAL A 196 -4.07 8.98 17.68
C VAL A 196 -4.05 9.59 16.29
N ILE A 197 -4.45 10.85 16.19
CA ILE A 197 -4.57 11.59 14.93
C ILE A 197 -3.86 12.94 15.10
N GLY A 198 -2.94 13.23 14.17
CA GLY A 198 -2.23 14.51 14.07
C GLY A 198 -2.48 15.18 12.73
N LYS A 199 -2.70 16.49 12.72
CA LYS A 199 -2.73 17.27 11.48
C LYS A 199 -1.30 17.56 11.04
N MET A 200 -1.02 17.44 9.74
CA MET A 200 0.26 17.81 9.15
C MET A 200 0.30 19.32 8.85
N ARG A 201 1.52 19.87 8.70
CA ARG A 201 1.73 21.23 8.20
C ARG A 201 1.27 21.35 6.76
N ASP A 202 1.16 22.57 6.26
CA ASP A 202 0.72 22.84 4.88
C ASP A 202 1.70 22.31 3.81
N ASP A 203 2.98 22.13 4.16
CA ASP A 203 3.98 21.49 3.30
C ASP A 203 3.93 19.95 3.35
N TYR A 204 3.13 19.37 4.25
CA TYR A 204 2.99 17.94 4.52
C TYR A 204 4.23 17.26 5.11
N LEU A 205 5.30 17.98 5.42
CA LEU A 205 6.56 17.36 5.80
C LEU A 205 6.63 16.98 7.28
N LEU A 206 5.91 17.69 8.15
CA LEU A 206 5.94 17.46 9.59
C LEU A 206 4.55 17.67 10.21
N PRO A 207 4.29 17.09 11.40
CA PRO A 207 3.09 17.41 12.17
C PRO A 207 3.00 18.89 12.51
N ALA A 208 1.80 19.46 12.44
CA ALA A 208 1.53 20.89 12.73
C ALA A 208 1.35 21.17 14.23
N GLY A 209 1.14 20.15 15.05
CA GLY A 209 0.86 20.30 16.47
C GLY A 209 0.75 18.95 17.18
N ARG A 210 0.07 18.96 18.32
CA ARG A 210 -0.14 17.76 19.13
C ARG A 210 -1.12 16.79 18.51
N TYR A 211 -0.85 15.49 18.69
CA TYR A 211 -1.78 14.44 18.36
C TYR A 211 -2.93 14.37 19.37
N LYS A 212 -4.10 14.05 18.89
CA LYS A 212 -5.29 13.80 19.71
C LYS A 212 -5.60 12.31 19.74
N VAL A 213 -6.00 11.81 20.91
CA VAL A 213 -6.54 10.45 21.01
C VAL A 213 -7.85 10.39 20.23
N ALA A 214 -8.00 9.42 19.35
CA ALA A 214 -9.22 9.16 18.62
C ALA A 214 -10.18 8.37 19.54
N GLU A 215 -11.01 9.08 20.27
CA GLU A 215 -11.98 8.46 21.18
C GLU A 215 -12.94 7.56 20.39
N GLY A 216 -13.23 6.38 20.96
CA GLY A 216 -14.10 5.36 20.35
C GLY A 216 -13.40 4.37 19.43
N ILE A 217 -12.12 4.57 19.12
CA ILE A 217 -11.33 3.54 18.44
C ILE A 217 -10.73 2.60 19.47
N THR A 218 -11.02 1.30 19.31
CA THR A 218 -10.48 0.25 20.18
C THR A 218 -8.95 0.25 20.16
N ARG A 219 -8.32 0.17 21.35
CA ARG A 219 -6.85 0.07 21.45
C ARG A 219 -6.32 -1.10 20.65
N ALA A 220 -5.09 -0.98 20.20
CA ALA A 220 -4.44 -1.97 19.34
C ALA A 220 -5.19 -2.24 18.02
N THR A 221 -5.84 -1.21 17.45
CA THR A 221 -6.31 -1.22 16.07
C THR A 221 -5.16 -0.81 15.17
N GLU A 222 -4.74 -1.70 14.28
CA GLU A 222 -3.61 -1.53 13.34
C GLU A 222 -4.11 -1.42 11.89
N ALA A 223 -3.17 -1.20 10.97
CA ALA A 223 -3.41 -1.17 9.53
C ALA A 223 -4.55 -0.24 9.11
N PRO A 224 -4.60 1.02 9.57
CA PRO A 224 -5.70 1.92 9.25
C PRO A 224 -5.74 2.25 7.76
N ALA A 225 -6.96 2.24 7.20
CA ALA A 225 -7.28 2.74 5.87
C ALA A 225 -8.49 3.67 5.99
N VAL A 226 -8.32 4.94 5.66
CA VAL A 226 -9.29 6.00 5.97
C VAL A 226 -9.82 6.63 4.70
N PHE A 227 -11.10 6.89 4.64
CA PHE A 227 -11.76 7.57 3.53
C PHE A 227 -12.97 8.38 4.01
N LYS A 228 -13.58 9.15 3.11
CA LYS A 228 -14.78 9.93 3.38
C LYS A 228 -15.90 9.47 2.45
N HIS A 229 -17.08 9.24 3.00
CA HIS A 229 -18.28 8.86 2.26
C HIS A 229 -19.48 9.57 2.87
N ASP A 230 -20.31 10.20 2.03
CA ASP A 230 -21.51 10.97 2.43
C ASP A 230 -21.23 11.97 3.58
N GLY A 231 -20.11 12.69 3.48
CA GLY A 231 -19.72 13.68 4.46
C GLY A 231 -19.16 13.15 5.78
N ARG A 232 -19.15 11.81 5.99
CA ARG A 232 -18.62 11.15 7.18
C ARG A 232 -17.26 10.52 6.91
N TYR A 233 -16.46 10.45 7.94
CA TYR A 233 -15.18 9.73 7.93
C TYR A 233 -15.42 8.28 8.29
N TRP A 234 -14.74 7.41 7.55
CA TRP A 234 -14.77 5.97 7.75
C TRP A 234 -13.35 5.44 7.83
N MET A 235 -13.15 4.44 8.66
CA MET A 235 -11.88 3.77 8.81
C MET A 235 -12.08 2.26 8.84
N LEU A 236 -11.26 1.56 8.07
CA LEU A 236 -11.03 0.13 8.17
C LEU A 236 -9.71 -0.09 8.88
N GLY A 237 -9.63 -1.12 9.71
CA GLY A 237 -8.41 -1.52 10.41
C GLY A 237 -8.43 -2.98 10.79
N SER A 238 -7.41 -3.45 11.47
CA SER A 238 -7.28 -4.81 11.96
C SER A 238 -6.96 -4.85 13.46
N GLY A 239 -7.06 -6.01 14.08
CA GLY A 239 -6.46 -6.27 15.38
C GLY A 239 -4.94 -6.34 15.29
N SER A 240 -4.27 -6.40 16.44
CA SER A 240 -2.81 -6.45 16.55
C SER A 240 -2.33 -7.88 16.76
N THR A 241 -2.24 -8.64 15.70
CA THR A 241 -1.75 -10.01 15.66
C THR A 241 -0.50 -10.19 14.80
N GLY A 242 0.20 -9.09 14.50
CA GLY A 242 1.28 -9.08 13.53
C GLY A 242 0.74 -9.35 12.12
N TRP A 243 1.33 -10.32 11.43
CA TRP A 243 0.88 -10.74 10.10
C TRP A 243 -0.14 -11.89 10.12
N ASP A 244 -0.46 -12.44 11.30
CA ASP A 244 -1.53 -13.43 11.41
C ASP A 244 -2.87 -12.75 11.12
N PRO A 245 -3.68 -13.27 10.18
CA PRO A 245 -4.94 -12.66 9.82
C PRO A 245 -5.92 -12.66 11.01
N ASN A 246 -6.71 -11.60 11.10
CA ASN A 246 -7.75 -11.42 12.11
C ASN A 246 -8.95 -10.67 11.52
N ALA A 247 -10.04 -10.59 12.28
CA ALA A 247 -11.25 -9.91 11.84
C ALA A 247 -11.00 -8.42 11.59
N ALA A 248 -11.43 -7.92 10.44
CA ALA A 248 -11.44 -6.51 10.14
C ALA A 248 -12.33 -5.74 11.14
N ARG A 249 -11.94 -4.50 11.43
CA ARG A 249 -12.69 -3.56 12.27
C ARG A 249 -13.04 -2.34 11.45
N SER A 250 -14.26 -1.86 11.56
CA SER A 250 -14.65 -0.62 10.91
C SER A 250 -15.18 0.40 11.90
N PHE A 251 -14.94 1.67 11.60
CA PHE A 251 -15.31 2.81 12.45
C PHE A 251 -15.84 3.94 11.58
N SER A 252 -16.70 4.79 12.17
CA SER A 252 -17.17 6.01 11.51
C SER A 252 -17.20 7.19 12.47
N ALA A 253 -17.06 8.42 11.94
CA ALA A 253 -17.12 9.66 12.69
C ALA A 253 -17.63 10.81 11.83
N ASP A 254 -18.22 11.83 12.45
CA ASP A 254 -18.63 13.06 11.77
C ASP A 254 -17.47 14.09 11.69
N SER A 255 -16.41 13.87 12.46
CA SER A 255 -15.16 14.64 12.43
C SER A 255 -13.96 13.71 12.36
N ILE A 256 -12.90 14.10 11.64
CA ILE A 256 -11.67 13.31 11.55
C ILE A 256 -11.06 13.02 12.94
N PHE A 257 -11.22 13.92 13.90
CA PHE A 257 -10.75 13.74 15.26
C PHE A 257 -11.71 12.95 16.16
N GLY A 258 -12.86 12.51 15.62
CA GLY A 258 -13.88 11.76 16.35
C GLY A 258 -14.91 12.65 17.07
N PRO A 259 -15.69 12.11 18.02
CA PRO A 259 -15.58 10.72 18.48
C PRO A 259 -15.92 9.70 17.38
N TRP A 260 -15.16 8.61 17.35
CA TRP A 260 -15.36 7.50 16.42
C TRP A 260 -16.32 6.48 17.03
N LYS A 261 -17.10 5.82 16.19
CA LYS A 261 -18.03 4.76 16.58
C LYS A 261 -17.66 3.48 15.83
N GLU A 262 -17.41 2.41 16.56
CA GLU A 262 -17.17 1.08 15.97
C GLU A 262 -18.45 0.56 15.28
N GLN A 263 -18.28 0.00 14.07
CA GLN A 263 -19.35 -0.50 13.21
C GLN A 263 -19.27 -2.03 13.03
N GLY A 264 -18.25 -2.68 13.59
CA GLY A 264 -18.00 -4.12 13.46
C GLY A 264 -17.21 -4.50 12.22
N ASN A 265 -17.26 -5.78 11.87
CA ASN A 265 -16.57 -6.34 10.72
C ASN A 265 -17.41 -6.16 9.44
N PRO A 266 -16.93 -5.46 8.41
CA PRO A 266 -17.68 -5.25 7.18
C PRO A 266 -17.53 -6.38 6.14
N CYS A 267 -16.60 -7.33 6.35
CA CYS A 267 -16.30 -8.40 5.42
C CYS A 267 -17.40 -9.46 5.38
N GLU A 268 -17.71 -9.99 4.18
CA GLU A 268 -18.74 -10.99 3.95
C GLU A 268 -18.29 -12.03 2.92
N GLY A 269 -18.65 -13.29 3.09
CA GLY A 269 -18.28 -14.37 2.17
C GLY A 269 -16.99 -15.08 2.57
N VAL A 270 -16.42 -15.85 1.64
CA VAL A 270 -15.23 -16.70 1.87
C VAL A 270 -14.31 -16.60 0.67
N ASN A 271 -13.02 -16.51 0.90
CA ASN A 271 -11.98 -16.65 -0.12
C ASN A 271 -11.83 -18.14 -0.50
N PRO A 272 -12.21 -18.58 -1.71
CA PRO A 272 -12.17 -20.00 -2.08
C PRO A 272 -10.74 -20.54 -2.24
N HIS A 273 -9.74 -19.67 -2.41
CA HIS A 273 -8.35 -20.07 -2.61
C HIS A 273 -7.66 -20.53 -1.32
N ASN A 274 -8.16 -20.09 -0.16
CA ASN A 274 -7.59 -20.45 1.15
C ASN A 274 -8.65 -20.92 2.18
N GLY A 275 -9.94 -20.82 1.85
CA GLY A 275 -11.05 -21.21 2.73
C GLY A 275 -11.32 -20.23 3.88
N LEU A 276 -10.67 -19.06 3.91
CA LEU A 276 -10.79 -18.10 5.02
C LEU A 276 -11.95 -17.12 4.79
N GLY A 277 -12.69 -16.85 5.85
CA GLY A 277 -13.87 -15.98 5.87
C GLY A 277 -13.62 -14.62 6.51
N PRO A 278 -14.72 -13.93 6.89
CA PRO A 278 -14.70 -12.59 7.49
C PRO A 278 -13.91 -12.51 8.80
N GLU A 279 -13.95 -13.57 9.60
CA GLU A 279 -13.27 -13.66 10.91
C GLU A 279 -11.74 -13.57 10.80
N LEU A 280 -11.20 -13.80 9.60
CA LEU A 280 -9.79 -13.72 9.26
C LEU A 280 -9.54 -12.78 8.07
N THR A 281 -10.51 -11.92 7.74
CA THR A 281 -10.39 -10.93 6.64
C THR A 281 -9.88 -11.58 5.34
N PHE A 282 -10.43 -12.76 5.01
CA PHE A 282 -10.06 -13.54 3.80
C PHE A 282 -8.58 -13.97 3.74
N GLY A 283 -7.85 -13.88 4.84
CA GLY A 283 -6.40 -14.10 4.95
C GLY A 283 -5.55 -12.83 4.76
N GLY A 284 -6.17 -11.66 4.62
CA GLY A 284 -5.49 -10.40 4.38
C GLY A 284 -5.52 -9.43 5.57
N GLN A 285 -4.80 -8.32 5.41
CA GLN A 285 -4.84 -7.16 6.31
C GLN A 285 -5.07 -5.89 5.50
N SER A 286 -5.87 -4.95 6.01
CA SER A 286 -6.15 -3.69 5.33
C SER A 286 -4.87 -2.90 5.01
N ALA A 287 -4.80 -2.34 3.81
CA ALA A 287 -3.68 -1.51 3.33
C ALA A 287 -4.14 -0.10 2.95
N PHE A 288 -5.25 -0.02 2.20
CA PHE A 288 -5.74 1.24 1.65
C PHE A 288 -7.23 1.16 1.29
N ILE A 289 -7.89 2.30 1.18
CA ILE A 289 -9.20 2.45 0.53
C ILE A 289 -9.05 3.42 -0.63
N LEU A 290 -9.38 2.97 -1.83
CA LEU A 290 -9.36 3.80 -3.04
C LEU A 290 -10.78 4.23 -3.39
N SER A 291 -11.02 5.54 -3.39
CA SER A 291 -12.25 6.10 -3.98
C SER A 291 -11.99 6.40 -5.45
N VAL A 292 -12.79 5.80 -6.34
CA VAL A 292 -12.74 6.00 -7.79
C VAL A 292 -13.83 7.00 -8.16
N GLU A 293 -13.44 8.17 -8.64
CA GLU A 293 -14.37 9.25 -8.92
C GLU A 293 -15.45 8.82 -9.94
N GLY A 294 -16.71 9.07 -9.60
CA GLY A 294 -17.85 8.73 -10.45
C GLY A 294 -18.19 7.23 -10.54
N SER A 295 -17.42 6.35 -9.89
CA SER A 295 -17.64 4.90 -9.94
C SER A 295 -17.97 4.30 -8.59
N GLY A 296 -17.03 4.30 -7.63
CA GLY A 296 -17.25 3.69 -6.32
C GLY A 296 -16.00 3.63 -5.47
N THR A 297 -15.94 2.66 -4.58
CA THR A 297 -14.85 2.54 -3.60
C THR A 297 -14.33 1.12 -3.56
N ILE A 298 -13.01 0.97 -3.49
CA ILE A 298 -12.29 -0.31 -3.45
C ILE A 298 -11.58 -0.43 -2.10
N ALA A 299 -11.84 -1.51 -1.38
CA ALA A 299 -11.05 -1.91 -0.21
C ALA A 299 -9.86 -2.75 -0.66
N ILE A 300 -8.67 -2.34 -0.25
CA ILE A 300 -7.39 -2.98 -0.61
C ILE A 300 -6.82 -3.65 0.63
N PHE A 301 -6.54 -4.95 0.49
CA PHE A 301 -5.89 -5.77 1.52
C PHE A 301 -4.67 -6.46 0.92
N ASP A 302 -3.67 -6.71 1.75
CA ASP A 302 -2.51 -7.53 1.41
C ASP A 302 -2.54 -8.85 2.17
N VAL A 303 -2.23 -9.94 1.48
CA VAL A 303 -2.01 -11.28 2.06
C VAL A 303 -0.51 -11.48 2.16
N ASN A 304 0.03 -11.41 3.37
CA ASN A 304 1.44 -11.64 3.60
C ASN A 304 1.79 -13.12 3.52
N LYS A 305 2.87 -13.46 2.82
CA LYS A 305 3.50 -14.78 2.79
C LYS A 305 4.87 -14.67 3.49
N PRO A 306 4.97 -14.95 4.80
CA PRO A 306 6.19 -14.69 5.58
C PRO A 306 7.44 -15.40 5.02
N ASP A 307 7.27 -16.62 4.52
CA ASP A 307 8.36 -17.42 3.95
C ASP A 307 8.76 -17.01 2.53
N HIS A 308 7.85 -16.36 1.82
CA HIS A 308 8.01 -15.90 0.43
C HIS A 308 7.37 -14.52 0.24
N PRO A 309 7.86 -13.45 0.90
CA PRO A 309 7.20 -12.15 0.89
C PRO A 309 7.12 -11.50 -0.51
N TYR A 310 8.01 -11.85 -1.42
CA TYR A 310 7.95 -11.45 -2.83
C TYR A 310 6.67 -11.95 -3.55
N GLU A 311 6.13 -13.11 -3.13
CA GLU A 311 4.93 -13.72 -3.69
C GLU A 311 3.66 -13.38 -2.89
N SER A 312 3.69 -12.39 -2.02
CA SER A 312 2.51 -11.92 -1.29
C SER A 312 1.42 -11.47 -2.26
N LEU A 313 0.15 -11.70 -1.88
CA LEU A 313 -0.99 -11.53 -2.76
C LEU A 313 -1.77 -10.26 -2.41
N HIS A 314 -2.60 -9.84 -3.34
CA HIS A 314 -3.47 -8.68 -3.18
C HIS A 314 -4.94 -9.10 -3.24
N ILE A 315 -5.76 -8.49 -2.35
CA ILE A 315 -7.22 -8.65 -2.36
C ILE A 315 -7.81 -7.25 -2.51
N TRP A 316 -8.34 -6.95 -3.69
CA TRP A 316 -9.07 -5.72 -3.95
C TRP A 316 -10.53 -6.08 -4.14
N LEU A 317 -11.41 -5.50 -3.31
CA LEU A 317 -12.84 -5.82 -3.28
C LEU A 317 -13.68 -4.54 -3.34
N PRO A 318 -14.85 -4.57 -4.01
CA PRO A 318 -15.77 -3.46 -3.97
C PRO A 318 -16.25 -3.23 -2.54
N LEU A 319 -16.26 -1.96 -2.14
CA LEU A 319 -16.80 -1.50 -0.86
C LEU A 319 -18.09 -0.75 -1.13
N SER A 320 -19.15 -1.11 -0.45
CA SER A 320 -20.47 -0.51 -0.59
C SER A 320 -21.07 -0.17 0.77
N PHE A 321 -22.20 0.54 0.75
CA PHE A 321 -22.98 0.85 1.94
C PHE A 321 -24.39 0.32 1.80
N GLN A 322 -24.84 -0.40 2.82
CA GLN A 322 -26.22 -0.87 2.93
C GLN A 322 -26.80 -0.48 4.29
N ASN A 323 -27.90 0.25 4.29
CA ASN A 323 -28.54 0.77 5.51
C ASN A 323 -27.55 1.56 6.41
N GLY A 324 -26.66 2.34 5.80
CA GLY A 324 -25.63 3.12 6.51
C GLY A 324 -24.49 2.31 7.13
N GLN A 325 -24.36 1.03 6.79
CA GLN A 325 -23.28 0.15 7.23
C GLN A 325 -22.38 -0.19 6.06
N MET A 326 -21.07 -0.18 6.30
CA MET A 326 -20.04 -0.60 5.33
C MET A 326 -20.15 -2.10 5.07
N ARG A 327 -20.02 -2.51 3.80
CA ARG A 327 -20.03 -3.90 3.33
C ARG A 327 -18.91 -4.12 2.34
N ILE A 328 -18.17 -5.22 2.53
CA ILE A 328 -17.06 -5.66 1.67
C ILE A 328 -17.30 -7.15 1.36
N PRO A 329 -18.18 -7.45 0.38
CA PRO A 329 -18.46 -8.83 0.00
C PRO A 329 -17.28 -9.40 -0.81
N TRP A 330 -16.92 -10.65 -0.54
CA TRP A 330 -16.00 -11.40 -1.39
C TRP A 330 -16.55 -11.52 -2.83
N ARG A 331 -15.64 -11.37 -3.79
CA ARG A 331 -15.90 -11.60 -5.22
C ARG A 331 -14.74 -12.43 -5.77
N ASP A 332 -15.04 -13.54 -6.45
CA ASP A 332 -14.02 -14.38 -7.08
C ASP A 332 -13.36 -13.65 -8.25
N GLU A 333 -14.17 -12.88 -8.98
CA GLU A 333 -13.77 -12.01 -10.06
C GLU A 333 -14.72 -10.81 -10.14
N TRP A 334 -14.20 -9.64 -10.47
CA TRP A 334 -15.02 -8.44 -10.69
C TRP A 334 -14.25 -7.38 -11.49
N SER A 335 -14.99 -6.54 -12.23
CA SER A 335 -14.43 -5.47 -13.07
C SER A 335 -14.62 -4.10 -12.40
N PRO A 336 -13.65 -3.16 -12.52
CA PRO A 336 -13.83 -1.77 -12.08
C PRO A 336 -15.06 -1.08 -12.68
N GLU A 337 -15.48 -1.49 -13.87
CA GLU A 337 -16.71 -0.98 -14.52
C GLU A 337 -17.99 -1.38 -13.77
N SER A 338 -17.91 -2.35 -12.85
CA SER A 338 -19.05 -2.82 -12.04
C SER A 338 -19.17 -2.14 -10.67
N LEU A 339 -18.33 -1.11 -10.39
CA LEU A 339 -18.35 -0.33 -9.14
C LEU A 339 -19.60 0.55 -9.02
#